data_145d3275b40fdf7c4eb7e45130552b20
#
_entry.id   145d3275b40fdf7c4eb7e45130552b20
#
_cell.length_a   1.000
_cell.length_b   1.000
_cell.length_c   1.000
_cell.angle_alpha   90.00
_cell.angle_beta   90.00
_cell.angle_gamma   90.00
#
_symmetry.space_group_name_H-M   'P 1'
#
loop_
_entity.id
_entity.type
_entity.pdbx_description
1 polymer ?
#
loop_
_entity_poly.entity_id
_entity_poly.type
_entity_poly.pdbx_seq_one_letter_code
_entity_poly.pdbx_strand_id
1 'polypeptide(L)'
;MDLSVCIITKNENEKLKRCLKSLAFLKADIVVVDTGFNDETKKIVTDLKGRYFTFEWCDDFSAARNYSLEQAYYDDIMVIDSDEWLDEKEMTFNKAALESFIRRDLYTLACCYQVNIEPNLAYGEYHAVVPRIFSKKYFHYEGKAHEQPVPLMKDVNSRTITVELKMYHDGYAGAGVVKAKSKRNLALLLQDLKNDEHNIYLLFQVGMSYLNLEQYELALKYFEEELANRNFNYSYVYAYDVCYGYLKSLLNLGQTDLVLAKLTYFAKKFPNLADFWYDAGDFYLKLNRINQAVEAFRRAVKCSQVTLVGKDGDFAYYNLGKIYAYLGDFQQASYYYKQCSADFGPAQTELLTLRQRQFSQAVTVYILDTLKDERALTKTLTSLETLPFTKLVLSKKAYPQAILGKSKLVQLEPSALNEYLKQTTNYSLVLYSGESLVDLDLGKLKAVLESKLALSGYGLVFSPNQVKVLGYRSFYHELRLVTGTVHEFQAGLLQATSDTKEVLIPLTIESPIEVRASLDFSKTSSVYATLLFIEGNYANALKYYQTYLKNCDYGLEESLHSVANAILASVFSDQIDWLESYLETWTQFYQNFAIYQFSLGHYLKKIGKKQAAQQAFREAKRLANSLNPIINEED
;
A
#
# COMPACT_ATOMS: atom_id res chain seq x y z
N MET A 1 -13.67 9.86 -39.65
CA MET A 1 -13.10 11.11 -39.11
C MET A 1 -12.20 11.69 -40.19
N ASP A 2 -12.33 12.97 -40.50
CA ASP A 2 -11.50 13.64 -41.50
C ASP A 2 -10.13 13.98 -40.90
N LEU A 3 -9.38 12.93 -40.56
CA LEU A 3 -8.09 12.99 -39.84
C LEU A 3 -7.14 11.97 -40.48
N SER A 4 -5.91 12.38 -40.75
CA SER A 4 -4.81 11.45 -41.05
C SER A 4 -3.91 11.28 -39.83
N VAL A 5 -3.58 10.03 -39.50
CA VAL A 5 -2.62 9.69 -38.44
C VAL A 5 -1.30 9.32 -39.11
N CYS A 6 -0.25 10.08 -38.84
CA CYS A 6 1.07 9.94 -39.44
C CYS A 6 2.04 9.28 -38.45
N ILE A 7 2.70 8.21 -38.86
CA ILE A 7 3.62 7.40 -38.07
C ILE A 7 4.93 7.24 -38.84
N ILE A 8 6.06 7.46 -38.20
CA ILE A 8 7.37 7.05 -38.71
C ILE A 8 7.88 5.86 -37.89
N THR A 9 8.52 4.88 -38.51
CA THR A 9 9.00 3.67 -37.83
C THR A 9 10.31 3.16 -38.40
N LYS A 10 11.06 2.40 -37.59
CA LYS A 10 12.24 1.67 -38.01
C LYS A 10 12.42 0.41 -37.18
N ASN A 11 12.11 -0.77 -37.75
CA ASN A 11 12.35 -2.09 -37.15
C ASN A 11 11.67 -2.30 -35.76
N GLU A 12 10.50 -1.70 -35.50
CA GLU A 12 9.78 -1.81 -34.22
C GLU A 12 8.43 -2.53 -34.41
N ASN A 13 8.43 -3.69 -35.06
CA ASN A 13 7.24 -4.37 -35.54
C ASN A 13 6.18 -4.63 -34.46
N GLU A 14 6.55 -5.13 -33.27
CA GLU A 14 5.59 -5.43 -32.20
C GLU A 14 4.97 -4.16 -31.60
N LYS A 15 5.77 -3.10 -31.42
CA LYS A 15 5.28 -1.82 -30.94
C LYS A 15 4.35 -1.16 -31.95
N LEU A 16 4.76 -1.12 -33.21
CA LEU A 16 3.94 -0.61 -34.31
C LEU A 16 2.59 -1.35 -34.41
N LYS A 17 2.59 -2.67 -34.28
CA LYS A 17 1.37 -3.48 -34.29
C LYS A 17 0.41 -3.10 -33.16
N ARG A 18 0.94 -2.86 -31.96
CA ARG A 18 0.16 -2.36 -30.80
C ARG A 18 -0.39 -0.95 -31.09
N CYS A 19 0.46 -0.04 -31.55
CA CYS A 19 0.09 1.31 -31.96
C CYS A 19 -1.09 1.29 -32.94
N LEU A 20 -0.94 0.59 -34.06
CA LEU A 20 -1.97 0.49 -35.12
C LEU A 20 -3.29 -0.10 -34.63
N LYS A 21 -3.24 -1.13 -33.79
CA LYS A 21 -4.44 -1.72 -33.17
C LYS A 21 -5.18 -0.70 -32.32
N SER A 22 -4.46 0.08 -31.54
CA SER A 22 -5.03 1.10 -30.66
C SER A 22 -5.72 2.26 -31.41
N LEU A 23 -5.37 2.45 -32.69
CA LEU A 23 -5.94 3.49 -33.56
C LEU A 23 -7.17 3.03 -34.36
N ALA A 24 -7.48 1.75 -34.39
CA ALA A 24 -8.52 1.17 -35.25
C ALA A 24 -9.91 1.80 -35.04
N PHE A 25 -10.23 2.22 -33.80
CA PHE A 25 -11.53 2.83 -33.48
C PHE A 25 -11.73 4.22 -34.07
N LEU A 26 -10.65 4.94 -34.42
CA LEU A 26 -10.71 6.27 -35.00
C LEU A 26 -11.30 6.25 -36.41
N LYS A 27 -11.13 5.15 -37.13
CA LYS A 27 -11.47 5.05 -38.59
C LYS A 27 -10.86 6.20 -39.40
N ALA A 28 -9.64 6.61 -39.04
CA ALA A 28 -8.86 7.66 -39.67
C ALA A 28 -8.05 7.10 -40.85
N ASP A 29 -7.50 7.98 -41.68
CA ASP A 29 -6.47 7.64 -42.64
C ASP A 29 -5.15 7.40 -41.91
N ILE A 30 -4.63 6.17 -41.95
CA ILE A 30 -3.38 5.78 -41.27
C ILE A 30 -2.24 5.75 -42.29
N VAL A 31 -1.24 6.59 -42.08
CA VAL A 31 -0.03 6.70 -42.90
C VAL A 31 1.18 6.23 -42.10
N VAL A 32 1.85 5.19 -42.57
CA VAL A 32 3.08 4.68 -41.96
C VAL A 32 4.25 4.83 -42.94
N VAL A 33 5.26 5.53 -42.50
CA VAL A 33 6.53 5.70 -43.23
C VAL A 33 7.62 4.89 -42.56
N ASP A 34 8.10 3.87 -43.24
CA ASP A 34 9.16 2.98 -42.78
C ASP A 34 10.52 3.46 -43.31
N THR A 35 11.42 3.78 -42.40
CA THR A 35 12.80 4.16 -42.69
C THR A 35 13.78 2.99 -42.62
N GLY A 36 13.27 1.76 -42.38
CA GLY A 36 14.03 0.51 -42.27
C GLY A 36 13.88 -0.45 -43.46
N PHE A 37 12.90 -0.18 -44.34
CA PHE A 37 12.59 -1.01 -45.52
C PHE A 37 12.27 -2.49 -45.19
N ASN A 38 11.42 -2.70 -44.20
CA ASN A 38 11.15 -4.04 -43.66
C ASN A 38 9.83 -4.61 -44.20
N ASP A 39 9.89 -5.77 -44.88
CA ASP A 39 8.73 -6.43 -45.47
C ASP A 39 7.69 -6.86 -44.41
N GLU A 40 8.12 -7.21 -43.21
CA GLU A 40 7.21 -7.54 -42.11
C GLU A 40 6.46 -6.28 -41.65
N THR A 41 7.13 -5.13 -41.55
CA THR A 41 6.47 -3.82 -41.29
C THR A 41 5.39 -3.56 -42.32
N LYS A 42 5.70 -3.72 -43.61
CA LYS A 42 4.73 -3.55 -44.69
C LYS A 42 3.50 -4.46 -44.54
N LYS A 43 3.75 -5.74 -44.21
CA LYS A 43 2.67 -6.70 -43.96
C LYS A 43 1.78 -6.27 -42.80
N ILE A 44 2.36 -5.92 -41.66
CA ILE A 44 1.62 -5.47 -40.47
C ILE A 44 0.73 -4.26 -40.79
N VAL A 45 1.28 -3.27 -41.48
CA VAL A 45 0.55 -2.05 -41.85
C VAL A 45 -0.62 -2.39 -42.79
N THR A 46 -0.39 -3.21 -43.80
CA THR A 46 -1.43 -3.61 -44.78
C THR A 46 -2.54 -4.45 -44.12
N ASP A 47 -2.17 -5.43 -43.30
CA ASP A 47 -3.13 -6.29 -42.59
C ASP A 47 -4.03 -5.45 -41.63
N LEU A 48 -3.52 -4.37 -41.08
CA LEU A 48 -4.25 -3.43 -40.19
C LEU A 48 -4.85 -2.23 -40.95
N LYS A 49 -4.94 -2.32 -42.31
CA LYS A 49 -5.57 -1.33 -43.21
C LYS A 49 -4.92 0.06 -43.20
N GLY A 50 -3.64 0.14 -42.85
CA GLY A 50 -2.84 1.35 -43.01
C GLY A 50 -2.25 1.43 -44.43
N ARG A 51 -1.82 2.64 -44.81
CA ARG A 51 -1.07 2.91 -46.05
C ARG A 51 0.41 2.92 -45.73
N TYR A 52 1.18 2.10 -46.43
CA TYR A 52 2.61 1.90 -46.23
C TYR A 52 3.42 2.68 -47.25
N PHE A 53 4.41 3.44 -46.78
CA PHE A 53 5.38 4.17 -47.57
C PHE A 53 6.79 3.92 -47.05
N THR A 54 7.79 4.10 -47.89
CA THR A 54 9.21 4.00 -47.51
C THR A 54 9.87 5.35 -47.66
N PHE A 55 10.83 5.64 -46.79
CA PHE A 55 11.64 6.85 -46.83
C PHE A 55 13.11 6.50 -46.56
N GLU A 56 14.01 6.87 -47.48
CA GLU A 56 15.43 6.65 -47.29
C GLU A 56 15.95 7.56 -46.18
N TRP A 57 16.51 6.94 -45.12
CA TRP A 57 16.96 7.68 -43.96
C TRP A 57 18.14 8.60 -44.29
N CYS A 58 17.98 9.89 -44.04
CA CYS A 58 18.94 10.95 -44.34
C CYS A 58 19.45 11.68 -43.09
N ASP A 59 19.43 11.04 -41.91
CA ASP A 59 19.82 11.63 -40.62
C ASP A 59 19.03 12.90 -40.25
N ASP A 60 17.74 12.90 -40.60
CA ASP A 60 16.81 14.00 -40.37
C ASP A 60 15.40 13.45 -40.08
N PHE A 61 14.97 13.60 -38.80
CA PHE A 61 13.63 13.19 -38.38
C PHE A 61 12.54 14.08 -38.96
N SER A 62 12.79 15.40 -39.09
CA SER A 62 11.82 16.30 -39.65
C SER A 62 11.52 16.00 -41.13
N ALA A 63 12.54 15.61 -41.90
CA ALA A 63 12.35 15.21 -43.29
C ALA A 63 11.44 13.96 -43.42
N ALA A 64 11.66 12.93 -42.58
CA ALA A 64 10.81 11.74 -42.56
C ALA A 64 9.36 12.06 -42.12
N ARG A 65 9.18 12.94 -41.11
CA ARG A 65 7.83 13.38 -40.70
C ARG A 65 7.16 14.21 -41.77
N ASN A 66 7.82 15.18 -42.36
CA ASN A 66 7.26 16.01 -43.43
C ASN A 66 6.84 15.15 -44.62
N TYR A 67 7.65 14.14 -44.98
CA TYR A 67 7.25 13.16 -46.00
C TYR A 67 5.97 12.43 -45.61
N SER A 68 5.79 12.06 -44.33
CA SER A 68 4.55 11.41 -43.87
C SER A 68 3.34 12.35 -43.97
N LEU A 69 3.52 13.66 -43.72
CA LEU A 69 2.48 14.68 -43.88
C LEU A 69 2.06 14.82 -45.35
N GLU A 70 3.01 14.77 -46.29
CA GLU A 70 2.75 14.82 -47.72
C GLU A 70 1.88 13.63 -48.18
N GLN A 71 2.08 12.44 -47.60
CA GLN A 71 1.31 11.24 -47.90
C GLN A 71 -0.10 11.25 -47.27
N ALA A 72 -0.38 12.09 -46.32
CA ALA A 72 -1.66 12.17 -45.62
C ALA A 72 -2.79 12.64 -46.53
N TYR A 73 -3.96 11.96 -46.44
CA TYR A 73 -5.14 12.27 -47.25
C TYR A 73 -5.83 13.57 -46.75
N TYR A 74 -5.97 13.73 -45.44
CA TYR A 74 -6.62 14.86 -44.83
C TYR A 74 -5.60 15.94 -44.43
N ASP A 75 -6.09 17.18 -44.29
CA ASP A 75 -5.26 18.30 -43.83
C ASP A 75 -5.03 18.28 -42.34
N ASP A 76 -6.03 17.81 -41.57
CA ASP A 76 -5.90 17.63 -40.14
C ASP A 76 -5.09 16.38 -39.83
N ILE A 77 -4.02 16.56 -39.11
CA ILE A 77 -3.01 15.54 -38.82
C ILE A 77 -2.96 15.26 -37.33
N MET A 78 -2.88 14.00 -36.96
CA MET A 78 -2.36 13.54 -35.68
C MET A 78 -1.05 12.80 -35.94
N VAL A 79 0.01 13.17 -35.22
CA VAL A 79 1.28 12.44 -35.24
C VAL A 79 1.39 11.58 -33.99
N ILE A 80 1.75 10.30 -34.18
CA ILE A 80 2.01 9.37 -33.09
C ILE A 80 3.24 8.54 -33.42
N ASP A 81 4.05 8.23 -32.41
CA ASP A 81 5.25 7.41 -32.57
C ASP A 81 4.91 5.91 -32.54
N SER A 82 5.71 5.08 -33.20
CA SER A 82 5.46 3.62 -33.28
C SER A 82 5.45 2.91 -31.92
N ASP A 83 6.08 3.51 -30.88
CA ASP A 83 6.11 3.04 -29.51
C ASP A 83 5.05 3.70 -28.59
N GLU A 84 4.11 4.45 -29.20
CA GLU A 84 2.96 5.05 -28.50
C GLU A 84 1.65 4.33 -28.84
N TRP A 85 0.66 4.39 -27.95
CA TRP A 85 -0.69 3.83 -28.18
C TRP A 85 -1.75 4.57 -27.38
N LEU A 86 -3.01 4.49 -27.83
CA LEU A 86 -4.19 4.97 -27.12
C LEU A 86 -4.80 3.85 -26.28
N ASP A 87 -5.32 4.15 -25.07
CA ASP A 87 -6.01 3.16 -24.24
C ASP A 87 -7.41 2.86 -24.81
N GLU A 88 -7.72 1.58 -24.98
CA GLU A 88 -9.05 1.13 -25.44
C GLU A 88 -10.18 1.50 -24.45
N LYS A 89 -9.89 1.59 -23.17
CA LYS A 89 -10.86 1.98 -22.14
C LYS A 89 -11.28 3.44 -22.24
N GLU A 90 -10.43 4.29 -22.82
CA GLU A 90 -10.66 5.72 -23.02
C GLU A 90 -11.13 6.06 -24.45
N MET A 91 -11.51 5.06 -25.24
CA MET A 91 -11.85 5.22 -26.68
C MET A 91 -12.88 6.33 -26.95
N THR A 92 -13.99 6.34 -26.20
CA THR A 92 -15.06 7.32 -26.41
C THR A 92 -14.59 8.74 -26.08
N PHE A 93 -13.83 8.87 -25.00
CA PHE A 93 -13.27 10.14 -24.55
C PHE A 93 -12.22 10.66 -25.53
N ASN A 94 -11.26 9.83 -25.94
CA ASN A 94 -10.22 10.17 -26.90
C ASN A 94 -10.81 10.61 -28.26
N LYS A 95 -11.86 9.93 -28.71
CA LYS A 95 -12.57 10.30 -29.95
C LYS A 95 -13.24 11.68 -29.82
N ALA A 96 -13.92 11.95 -28.73
CA ALA A 96 -14.58 13.23 -28.49
C ALA A 96 -13.56 14.40 -28.41
N ALA A 97 -12.41 14.17 -27.76
CA ALA A 97 -11.32 15.15 -27.70
C ALA A 97 -10.78 15.51 -29.09
N LEU A 98 -10.53 14.51 -29.93
CA LEU A 98 -10.09 14.71 -31.33
C LEU A 98 -11.15 15.43 -32.17
N GLU A 99 -12.41 15.02 -32.12
CA GLU A 99 -13.51 15.66 -32.86
C GLU A 99 -13.73 17.13 -32.45
N SER A 100 -13.46 17.46 -31.19
CA SER A 100 -13.55 18.84 -30.71
C SER A 100 -12.46 19.74 -31.30
N PHE A 101 -11.29 19.16 -31.61
CA PHE A 101 -10.15 19.88 -32.17
C PHE A 101 -10.28 20.13 -33.70
N ILE A 102 -10.69 19.14 -34.49
CA ILE A 102 -10.76 19.18 -35.98
C ILE A 102 -11.63 20.34 -36.52
N ARG A 103 -12.39 21.00 -35.70
CA ARG A 103 -13.29 22.11 -36.06
C ARG A 103 -12.72 23.49 -35.71
N ARG A 104 -11.43 23.63 -35.38
CA ARG A 104 -10.86 24.90 -34.86
C ARG A 104 -9.86 25.59 -35.80
N ASP A 105 -9.45 26.79 -35.35
CA ASP A 105 -8.70 27.79 -36.14
C ASP A 105 -7.35 27.31 -36.71
N LEU A 106 -6.98 28.00 -37.78
CA LEU A 106 -5.97 27.69 -38.78
C LEU A 106 -4.54 27.50 -38.24
N TYR A 107 -4.13 28.27 -37.21
CA TYR A 107 -2.79 28.22 -36.62
C TYR A 107 -2.83 27.70 -35.16
N THR A 108 -3.63 26.67 -34.95
CA THR A 108 -3.73 26.04 -33.64
C THR A 108 -2.97 24.74 -33.62
N LEU A 109 -2.10 24.59 -32.61
CA LEU A 109 -1.36 23.37 -32.30
C LEU A 109 -1.93 22.77 -31.03
N ALA A 110 -2.43 21.54 -31.09
CA ALA A 110 -2.90 20.85 -29.91
C ALA A 110 -1.83 19.92 -29.33
N CYS A 111 -1.59 20.11 -28.04
CA CYS A 111 -0.76 19.23 -27.23
C CYS A 111 -1.62 18.15 -26.55
N CYS A 112 -1.07 16.96 -26.46
CA CYS A 112 -1.68 15.80 -25.81
C CYS A 112 -0.85 15.36 -24.60
N TYR A 113 -1.46 14.64 -23.67
CA TYR A 113 -0.72 14.03 -22.55
C TYR A 113 -0.04 12.75 -23.03
N GLN A 114 1.30 12.72 -23.01
CA GLN A 114 2.09 11.52 -23.21
C GLN A 114 2.33 10.88 -21.84
N VAL A 115 1.77 9.71 -21.63
CA VAL A 115 1.90 8.94 -20.39
C VAL A 115 3.04 7.94 -20.54
N ASN A 116 4.18 8.25 -19.93
CA ASN A 116 5.35 7.37 -19.99
C ASN A 116 5.21 6.25 -18.96
N ILE A 117 5.21 5.00 -19.42
CA ILE A 117 5.18 3.80 -18.59
C ILE A 117 6.59 3.29 -18.45
N GLU A 118 7.18 3.46 -17.27
CA GLU A 118 8.47 2.85 -16.94
C GLU A 118 8.25 1.64 -16.03
N PRO A 119 8.68 0.44 -16.42
CA PRO A 119 8.53 -0.78 -15.61
C PRO A 119 9.21 -0.69 -14.23
N ASN A 120 10.17 0.21 -14.07
CA ASN A 120 10.95 0.41 -12.85
C ASN A 120 10.49 1.60 -11.99
N LEU A 121 9.63 2.48 -12.52
CA LEU A 121 8.91 3.46 -11.72
C LEU A 121 7.70 2.75 -11.11
N ALA A 122 7.91 2.14 -9.95
CA ALA A 122 6.86 1.45 -9.21
C ALA A 122 5.65 2.37 -8.88
N TYR A 123 5.73 3.69 -9.18
CA TYR A 123 4.80 4.69 -8.68
C TYR A 123 4.78 5.92 -9.57
N GLY A 124 3.86 5.97 -10.48
CA GLY A 124 3.50 7.19 -11.17
C GLY A 124 3.67 7.15 -12.69
N GLU A 125 2.67 7.68 -13.32
CA GLU A 125 2.68 7.98 -14.73
C GLU A 125 3.37 9.35 -14.89
N TYR A 126 4.44 9.39 -15.64
CA TYR A 126 5.03 10.67 -16.08
C TYR A 126 4.24 11.21 -17.25
N HIS A 127 3.60 12.36 -17.07
CA HIS A 127 2.81 13.00 -18.12
C HIS A 127 3.63 14.13 -18.73
N ALA A 128 4.12 13.95 -19.95
CA ALA A 128 4.62 15.05 -20.76
C ALA A 128 3.48 15.63 -21.59
N VAL A 129 3.49 16.94 -21.79
CA VAL A 129 2.57 17.61 -22.72
C VAL A 129 3.29 17.81 -24.05
N VAL A 130 2.87 17.07 -25.07
CA VAL A 130 3.56 17.02 -26.38
C VAL A 130 2.65 17.49 -27.51
N PRO A 131 3.15 18.30 -28.47
CA PRO A 131 2.37 18.75 -29.61
C PRO A 131 2.18 17.58 -30.60
N ARG A 132 0.91 17.23 -30.87
CA ARG A 132 0.60 16.05 -31.69
C ARG A 132 -0.46 16.29 -32.78
N ILE A 133 -1.30 17.35 -32.65
CA ILE A 133 -2.42 17.54 -33.57
C ILE A 133 -2.37 18.97 -34.16
N PHE A 134 -2.41 19.06 -35.48
CA PHE A 134 -2.35 20.33 -36.22
C PHE A 134 -2.81 20.13 -37.66
N SER A 135 -2.95 21.24 -38.43
CA SER A 135 -3.20 21.14 -39.86
C SER A 135 -1.90 21.30 -40.67
N LYS A 136 -1.62 20.33 -41.56
CA LYS A 136 -0.45 20.36 -42.47
C LYS A 136 -0.44 21.53 -43.44
N LYS A 137 -1.57 22.23 -43.60
CA LYS A 137 -1.62 23.49 -44.37
C LYS A 137 -0.91 24.65 -43.70
N TYR A 138 -0.73 24.58 -42.39
CA TYR A 138 -0.22 25.68 -41.58
C TYR A 138 1.04 25.34 -40.81
N PHE A 139 1.37 24.06 -40.67
CA PHE A 139 2.53 23.57 -39.92
C PHE A 139 3.36 22.57 -40.72
N HIS A 140 4.64 22.55 -40.45
CA HIS A 140 5.59 21.53 -40.88
C HIS A 140 6.57 21.24 -39.73
N TYR A 141 7.37 20.18 -39.84
CA TYR A 141 8.40 19.86 -38.85
C TYR A 141 9.74 20.51 -39.21
N GLU A 142 10.42 21.08 -38.20
CA GLU A 142 11.81 21.55 -38.27
C GLU A 142 12.68 20.91 -37.17
N GLY A 143 13.99 20.72 -37.42
CA GLY A 143 14.99 20.13 -36.56
C GLY A 143 15.30 18.67 -36.91
N LYS A 144 16.59 18.34 -37.04
CA LYS A 144 17.03 16.99 -37.40
C LYS A 144 16.76 15.96 -36.30
N ALA A 145 16.84 16.39 -35.05
CA ALA A 145 16.45 15.61 -33.86
C ALA A 145 15.68 16.51 -32.89
N HIS A 146 14.77 15.94 -32.11
CA HIS A 146 13.81 16.68 -31.29
C HIS A 146 12.98 17.69 -32.10
N GLU A 147 12.60 17.26 -33.30
CA GLU A 147 11.86 18.03 -34.29
C GLU A 147 10.53 18.54 -33.71
N GLN A 148 10.21 19.79 -34.05
CA GLN A 148 9.00 20.45 -33.58
C GLN A 148 8.11 20.88 -34.75
N PRO A 149 6.77 20.84 -34.59
CA PRO A 149 5.87 21.42 -35.55
C PRO A 149 5.94 22.97 -35.45
N VAL A 150 6.32 23.62 -36.52
CA VAL A 150 6.44 25.08 -36.63
C VAL A 150 5.52 25.64 -37.70
N PRO A 151 5.02 26.87 -37.58
CA PRO A 151 4.19 27.51 -38.60
C PRO A 151 4.94 27.64 -39.94
N LEU A 152 4.26 27.34 -41.04
CA LEU A 152 4.79 27.55 -42.39
C LEU A 152 5.06 29.04 -42.71
N MET A 153 4.26 29.92 -42.13
CA MET A 153 4.46 31.37 -42.28
C MET A 153 5.27 31.90 -41.11
N LYS A 154 6.38 32.56 -41.41
CA LYS A 154 7.16 33.31 -40.42
C LYS A 154 6.30 34.49 -39.91
N ASP A 155 6.46 34.85 -38.65
CA ASP A 155 5.76 35.97 -37.98
C ASP A 155 4.27 35.74 -37.64
N VAL A 156 3.77 34.53 -37.74
CA VAL A 156 2.43 34.17 -37.26
C VAL A 156 2.48 33.66 -35.83
N ASN A 157 1.68 34.24 -34.95
CA ASN A 157 1.49 33.75 -33.60
C ASN A 157 0.61 32.48 -33.65
N SER A 158 1.21 31.32 -33.49
CA SER A 158 0.46 30.07 -33.29
C SER A 158 -0.12 30.00 -31.89
N ARG A 159 -1.35 29.50 -31.79
CA ARG A 159 -2.01 29.23 -30.52
C ARG A 159 -1.76 27.78 -30.14
N THR A 160 -1.24 27.57 -28.93
CA THR A 160 -1.13 26.21 -28.34
C THR A 160 -2.30 25.99 -27.39
N ILE A 161 -2.96 24.82 -27.49
CA ILE A 161 -3.99 24.37 -26.57
C ILE A 161 -3.64 22.97 -26.10
N THR A 162 -4.07 22.57 -24.90
CA THR A 162 -3.97 21.19 -24.44
C THR A 162 -5.33 20.53 -24.60
N VAL A 163 -5.34 19.33 -25.18
CA VAL A 163 -6.52 18.48 -25.30
C VAL A 163 -6.40 17.30 -24.36
N GLU A 164 -7.52 16.87 -23.80
CA GLU A 164 -7.61 15.76 -22.86
C GLU A 164 -7.44 14.38 -23.58
N LEU A 165 -6.38 14.26 -24.38
CA LEU A 165 -6.01 13.03 -25.08
C LEU A 165 -4.76 12.44 -24.44
N LYS A 166 -4.86 11.21 -23.97
CA LYS A 166 -3.74 10.47 -23.38
C LYS A 166 -3.17 9.47 -24.37
N MET A 167 -1.88 9.56 -24.59
CA MET A 167 -1.08 8.62 -25.38
C MET A 167 -0.07 7.94 -24.47
N TYR A 168 -0.13 6.63 -24.37
CA TYR A 168 0.80 5.83 -23.55
C TYR A 168 2.07 5.57 -24.35
N HIS A 169 3.22 5.56 -23.69
CA HIS A 169 4.53 5.41 -24.29
C HIS A 169 5.46 4.55 -23.39
N ASP A 170 6.18 3.58 -23.99
CA ASP A 170 7.13 2.71 -23.30
C ASP A 170 8.56 2.76 -23.89
N GLY A 171 8.87 3.83 -24.59
CA GLY A 171 10.13 3.99 -25.32
C GLY A 171 11.39 4.23 -24.46
N TYR A 172 11.23 4.42 -23.14
CA TYR A 172 12.36 4.69 -22.22
C TYR A 172 12.69 3.52 -21.28
N ALA A 173 12.28 2.30 -21.61
CA ALA A 173 12.54 1.12 -20.78
C ALA A 173 14.05 0.79 -20.70
N GLY A 174 14.76 1.43 -19.75
CA GLY A 174 16.12 1.11 -19.33
C GLY A 174 17.19 2.17 -19.66
N ALA A 175 18.11 2.38 -18.71
CA ALA A 175 19.20 3.38 -18.81
C ALA A 175 20.08 3.23 -20.08
N GLY A 176 20.27 2.01 -20.57
CA GLY A 176 21.03 1.76 -21.80
C GLY A 176 20.37 2.32 -23.06
N VAL A 177 19.05 2.28 -23.14
CA VAL A 177 18.28 2.81 -24.27
C VAL A 177 18.35 4.33 -24.29
N VAL A 178 18.22 4.97 -23.15
CA VAL A 178 18.34 6.45 -23.02
C VAL A 178 19.72 6.91 -23.47
N LYS A 179 20.81 6.27 -23.00
CA LYS A 179 22.18 6.61 -23.43
C LYS A 179 22.39 6.43 -24.93
N ALA A 180 21.89 5.34 -25.53
CA ALA A 180 22.00 5.10 -26.96
C ALA A 180 21.24 6.13 -27.80
N LYS A 181 20.00 6.46 -27.41
CA LYS A 181 19.19 7.53 -28.04
C LYS A 181 19.89 8.87 -27.92
N SER A 182 20.38 9.24 -26.71
CA SER A 182 21.10 10.51 -26.50
C SER A 182 22.35 10.63 -27.33
N LYS A 183 23.15 9.55 -27.44
CA LYS A 183 24.36 9.55 -28.28
C LYS A 183 24.05 9.76 -29.76
N ARG A 184 23.03 9.10 -30.30
CA ARG A 184 22.58 9.28 -31.68
C ARG A 184 22.10 10.71 -31.94
N ASN A 185 21.21 11.21 -31.09
CA ASN A 185 20.59 12.53 -31.25
C ASN A 185 21.62 13.67 -31.07
N LEU A 186 22.58 13.53 -30.16
CA LEU A 186 23.62 14.52 -29.92
C LEU A 186 24.41 14.87 -31.18
N ALA A 187 24.74 13.88 -32.02
CA ALA A 187 25.47 14.13 -33.26
C ALA A 187 24.66 15.02 -34.23
N LEU A 188 23.36 14.81 -34.32
CA LEU A 188 22.45 15.61 -35.15
C LEU A 188 22.23 17.01 -34.59
N LEU A 189 22.01 17.10 -33.27
CA LEU A 189 21.83 18.38 -32.57
C LEU A 189 23.06 19.29 -32.70
N LEU A 190 24.26 18.73 -32.61
CA LEU A 190 25.51 19.48 -32.79
C LEU A 190 25.70 19.99 -34.24
N GLN A 191 25.17 19.29 -35.24
CA GLN A 191 25.15 19.78 -36.62
C GLN A 191 24.18 20.94 -36.78
N ASP A 192 22.97 20.84 -36.20
CA ASP A 192 21.99 21.91 -36.26
C ASP A 192 22.47 23.14 -35.48
N LEU A 193 23.09 22.94 -34.30
CA LEU A 193 23.63 24.04 -33.51
C LEU A 193 24.78 24.82 -34.22
N LYS A 194 25.56 24.16 -35.10
CA LYS A 194 26.57 24.88 -35.94
C LYS A 194 25.94 25.86 -36.93
N ASN A 195 24.70 25.64 -37.35
CA ASN A 195 23.99 26.51 -38.28
C ASN A 195 23.29 27.66 -37.53
N ASP A 196 22.95 27.48 -36.26
CA ASP A 196 22.32 28.48 -35.39
C ASP A 196 22.90 28.35 -33.97
N GLU A 197 24.12 28.84 -33.76
CA GLU A 197 24.90 28.70 -32.53
C GLU A 197 24.22 29.28 -31.28
N HIS A 198 23.27 30.18 -31.44
CA HIS A 198 22.58 30.85 -30.34
C HIS A 198 21.14 30.37 -30.14
N ASN A 199 20.74 29.29 -30.79
CA ASN A 199 19.43 28.71 -30.62
C ASN A 199 19.27 28.09 -29.23
N ILE A 200 18.49 28.76 -28.40
CA ILE A 200 18.30 28.36 -26.99
C ILE A 200 17.69 26.95 -26.85
N TYR A 201 16.78 26.54 -27.75
CA TYR A 201 16.21 25.21 -27.68
C TYR A 201 17.23 24.11 -28.05
N LEU A 202 18.11 24.39 -29.04
CA LEU A 202 19.20 23.48 -29.38
C LEU A 202 20.24 23.38 -28.26
N LEU A 203 20.59 24.48 -27.59
CA LEU A 203 21.47 24.49 -26.41
C LEU A 203 20.90 23.61 -25.31
N PHE A 204 19.59 23.73 -25.01
CA PHE A 204 18.88 22.88 -24.06
C PHE A 204 19.01 21.39 -24.42
N GLN A 205 18.68 21.01 -25.65
CA GLN A 205 18.68 19.62 -26.10
C GLN A 205 20.09 19.00 -26.09
N VAL A 206 21.10 19.78 -26.44
CA VAL A 206 22.51 19.37 -26.37
C VAL A 206 22.93 19.19 -24.91
N GLY A 207 22.57 20.15 -24.04
CA GLY A 207 22.84 20.06 -22.59
C GLY A 207 22.21 18.81 -21.96
N MET A 208 20.94 18.53 -22.26
CA MET A 208 20.24 17.33 -21.79
C MET A 208 20.86 16.05 -22.34
N SER A 209 21.30 16.03 -23.61
CA SER A 209 21.98 14.87 -24.19
C SER A 209 23.29 14.56 -23.46
N TYR A 210 24.11 15.57 -23.16
CA TYR A 210 25.33 15.40 -22.36
C TYR A 210 25.02 14.97 -20.92
N LEU A 211 23.99 15.52 -20.31
CA LEU A 211 23.53 15.12 -18.98
C LEU A 211 23.16 13.63 -18.92
N ASN A 212 22.40 13.14 -19.90
CA ASN A 212 22.01 11.74 -20.04
C ASN A 212 23.21 10.81 -20.30
N LEU A 213 24.26 11.34 -20.92
CA LEU A 213 25.54 10.65 -21.13
C LEU A 213 26.48 10.77 -19.92
N GLU A 214 26.05 11.43 -18.84
CA GLU A 214 26.82 11.66 -17.61
C GLU A 214 28.10 12.50 -17.85
N GLN A 215 28.11 13.31 -18.92
CA GLN A 215 29.22 14.23 -19.26
C GLN A 215 28.90 15.61 -18.66
N TYR A 216 29.01 15.70 -17.34
CA TYR A 216 28.50 16.81 -16.55
C TYR A 216 29.16 18.16 -16.85
N GLU A 217 30.47 18.19 -17.16
CA GLU A 217 31.18 19.42 -17.53
C GLU A 217 30.65 20.01 -18.84
N LEU A 218 30.40 19.15 -19.84
CA LEU A 218 29.85 19.58 -21.11
C LEU A 218 28.37 19.99 -20.95
N ALA A 219 27.58 19.21 -20.21
CA ALA A 219 26.20 19.57 -19.91
C ALA A 219 26.12 20.94 -19.24
N LEU A 220 26.96 21.17 -18.21
CA LEU A 220 27.04 22.44 -17.48
C LEU A 220 27.32 23.61 -18.41
N LYS A 221 28.31 23.46 -19.30
CA LYS A 221 28.68 24.50 -20.28
C LYS A 221 27.46 24.96 -21.12
N TYR A 222 26.71 24.01 -21.67
CA TYR A 222 25.56 24.33 -22.52
C TYR A 222 24.40 24.94 -21.74
N PHE A 223 24.13 24.48 -20.53
CA PHE A 223 23.12 25.08 -19.66
C PHE A 223 23.52 26.50 -19.18
N GLU A 224 24.81 26.76 -18.93
CA GLU A 224 25.31 28.09 -18.60
C GLU A 224 25.14 29.06 -19.78
N GLU A 225 25.50 28.61 -20.98
CA GLU A 225 25.34 29.40 -22.21
C GLU A 225 23.87 29.75 -22.46
N GLU A 226 22.98 28.78 -22.27
CA GLU A 226 21.54 28.98 -22.39
C GLU A 226 20.99 29.97 -21.35
N LEU A 227 21.31 29.77 -20.07
CA LEU A 227 20.87 30.63 -18.98
C LEU A 227 21.42 32.06 -19.06
N ALA A 228 22.57 32.26 -19.73
CA ALA A 228 23.16 33.55 -20.00
C ALA A 228 22.59 34.23 -21.27
N ASN A 229 21.86 33.49 -22.10
CA ASN A 229 21.33 34.00 -23.34
C ASN A 229 20.23 35.05 -23.05
N ARG A 230 20.30 36.22 -23.71
CA ARG A 230 19.33 37.33 -23.53
C ARG A 230 17.90 36.95 -23.92
N ASN A 231 17.73 35.92 -24.76
CA ASN A 231 16.44 35.46 -25.23
C ASN A 231 15.85 34.39 -24.30
N PHE A 232 16.61 33.88 -23.30
CA PHE A 232 16.11 32.88 -22.36
C PHE A 232 15.06 33.50 -21.44
N ASN A 233 13.93 32.81 -21.34
CA ASN A 233 12.82 33.22 -20.46
C ASN A 233 12.36 32.09 -19.58
N TYR A 234 12.25 32.34 -18.28
CA TYR A 234 11.75 31.37 -17.29
C TYR A 234 10.27 30.96 -17.48
N SER A 235 9.54 31.59 -18.41
CA SER A 235 8.19 31.17 -18.79
C SER A 235 8.14 30.11 -19.90
N TYR A 236 9.27 29.74 -20.49
CA TYR A 236 9.31 28.64 -21.45
C TYR A 236 8.95 27.32 -20.76
N VAL A 237 8.24 26.45 -21.48
CA VAL A 237 7.78 25.15 -20.96
C VAL A 237 8.95 24.31 -20.43
N TYR A 238 10.10 24.35 -21.09
CA TYR A 238 11.31 23.61 -20.74
C TYR A 238 12.29 24.38 -19.82
N ALA A 239 11.96 25.62 -19.43
CA ALA A 239 12.89 26.45 -18.64
C ALA A 239 13.25 25.82 -17.28
N TYR A 240 12.31 25.09 -16.69
CA TYR A 240 12.59 24.35 -15.47
C TYR A 240 13.59 23.21 -15.72
N ASP A 241 13.47 22.48 -16.82
CA ASP A 241 14.38 21.36 -17.17
C ASP A 241 15.81 21.84 -17.37
N VAL A 242 16.01 23.05 -17.95
CA VAL A 242 17.32 23.70 -18.03
C VAL A 242 17.89 23.93 -16.64
N CYS A 243 17.11 24.51 -15.73
CA CYS A 243 17.54 24.77 -14.36
C CYS A 243 17.84 23.47 -13.58
N TYR A 244 17.02 22.45 -13.78
CA TYR A 244 17.24 21.12 -13.19
C TYR A 244 18.53 20.49 -13.72
N GLY A 245 18.73 20.49 -15.05
CA GLY A 245 19.94 19.96 -15.68
C GLY A 245 21.22 20.68 -15.21
N TYR A 246 21.14 21.99 -15.10
CA TYR A 246 22.19 22.83 -14.54
C TYR A 246 22.55 22.45 -13.11
N LEU A 247 21.55 22.39 -12.21
CA LEU A 247 21.73 22.00 -10.81
C LEU A 247 22.27 20.58 -10.66
N LYS A 248 21.75 19.64 -11.46
CA LYS A 248 22.20 18.25 -11.45
C LYS A 248 23.65 18.10 -11.92
N SER A 249 24.05 18.88 -12.93
CA SER A 249 25.45 18.92 -13.38
C SER A 249 26.39 19.46 -12.30
N LEU A 250 26.03 20.60 -11.68
CA LEU A 250 26.79 21.19 -10.56
C LEU A 250 26.93 20.21 -9.39
N LEU A 251 25.86 19.52 -9.02
CA LEU A 251 25.88 18.55 -7.92
C LEU A 251 26.86 17.40 -8.20
N ASN A 252 26.80 16.84 -9.41
CA ASN A 252 27.68 15.72 -9.79
C ASN A 252 29.15 16.14 -9.94
N LEU A 253 29.40 17.42 -10.19
CA LEU A 253 30.76 18.01 -10.19
C LEU A 253 31.22 18.44 -8.79
N GLY A 254 30.44 18.20 -7.73
CA GLY A 254 30.79 18.53 -6.36
C GLY A 254 30.72 20.02 -6.02
N GLN A 255 30.12 20.87 -6.86
CA GLN A 255 30.02 22.32 -6.65
C GLN A 255 28.87 22.69 -5.71
N THR A 256 28.91 22.17 -4.48
CA THR A 256 27.82 22.19 -3.51
C THR A 256 27.35 23.58 -3.11
N ASP A 257 28.27 24.53 -2.92
CA ASP A 257 27.94 25.90 -2.54
C ASP A 257 27.16 26.63 -3.65
N LEU A 258 27.55 26.36 -4.90
CA LEU A 258 26.87 26.92 -6.06
C LEU A 258 25.47 26.32 -6.23
N VAL A 259 25.32 25.00 -5.98
CA VAL A 259 23.99 24.37 -5.96
C VAL A 259 23.07 25.07 -4.96
N LEU A 260 23.54 25.29 -3.73
CA LEU A 260 22.75 25.96 -2.68
C LEU A 260 22.35 27.41 -3.05
N ALA A 261 23.30 28.17 -3.61
CA ALA A 261 23.04 29.52 -4.08
C ALA A 261 22.01 29.54 -5.22
N LYS A 262 22.13 28.62 -6.18
CA LYS A 262 21.23 28.54 -7.34
C LYS A 262 19.85 27.99 -6.97
N LEU A 263 19.74 27.06 -6.03
CA LEU A 263 18.44 26.65 -5.47
C LEU A 263 17.69 27.86 -4.89
N THR A 264 18.38 28.71 -4.14
CA THR A 264 17.78 29.93 -3.57
C THR A 264 17.37 30.92 -4.66
N TYR A 265 18.15 31.04 -5.73
CA TYR A 265 17.83 31.90 -6.86
C TYR A 265 16.62 31.38 -7.65
N PHE A 266 16.60 30.08 -8.02
CA PHE A 266 15.54 29.49 -8.82
C PHE A 266 14.22 29.36 -8.05
N ALA A 267 14.25 29.26 -6.72
CA ALA A 267 13.06 29.32 -5.87
C ALA A 267 12.20 30.57 -6.10
N LYS A 268 12.82 31.69 -6.49
CA LYS A 268 12.13 32.95 -6.84
C LYS A 268 11.55 32.91 -8.26
N LYS A 269 12.06 32.05 -9.13
CA LYS A 269 11.60 31.88 -10.51
C LYS A 269 10.45 30.90 -10.63
N PHE A 270 10.43 29.88 -9.77
CA PHE A 270 9.44 28.80 -9.74
C PHE A 270 8.72 28.68 -8.39
N PRO A 271 8.11 29.77 -7.88
CA PRO A 271 7.56 29.78 -6.51
C PRO A 271 6.40 28.80 -6.32
N ASN A 272 5.64 28.52 -7.39
CA ASN A 272 4.42 27.70 -7.36
C ASN A 272 4.52 26.39 -8.18
N LEU A 273 5.73 25.99 -8.60
CA LEU A 273 5.97 24.77 -9.36
C LEU A 273 6.40 23.64 -8.42
N ALA A 274 5.57 22.61 -8.29
CA ALA A 274 5.81 21.48 -7.43
C ALA A 274 7.08 20.69 -7.82
N ASP A 275 7.33 20.56 -9.13
CA ASP A 275 8.53 19.88 -9.65
C ASP A 275 9.80 20.51 -9.10
N PHE A 276 9.90 21.84 -9.10
CA PHE A 276 11.05 22.54 -8.54
C PHE A 276 11.23 22.26 -7.04
N TRP A 277 10.15 22.38 -6.25
CA TRP A 277 10.26 22.20 -4.80
C TRP A 277 10.52 20.75 -4.40
N TYR A 278 9.96 19.81 -5.14
CA TYR A 278 10.24 18.38 -4.96
C TYR A 278 11.73 18.06 -5.24
N ASP A 279 12.23 18.47 -6.41
CA ASP A 279 13.61 18.23 -6.80
C ASP A 279 14.60 19.01 -5.92
N ALA A 280 14.25 20.22 -5.46
CA ALA A 280 15.01 20.94 -4.44
C ALA A 280 15.12 20.15 -3.15
N GLY A 281 14.03 19.48 -2.72
CA GLY A 281 14.05 18.56 -1.58
C GLY A 281 15.05 17.43 -1.77
N ASP A 282 15.09 16.82 -2.96
CA ASP A 282 16.05 15.77 -3.30
C ASP A 282 17.51 16.29 -3.32
N PHE A 283 17.75 17.48 -3.90
CA PHE A 283 19.05 18.13 -3.86
C PHE A 283 19.52 18.42 -2.41
N TYR A 284 18.63 18.95 -1.57
CA TYR A 284 18.95 19.17 -0.17
C TYR A 284 19.26 17.88 0.60
N LEU A 285 18.54 16.78 0.32
CA LEU A 285 18.86 15.46 0.92
C LEU A 285 20.26 14.99 0.52
N LYS A 286 20.61 15.08 -0.76
CA LYS A 286 21.95 14.71 -1.27
C LYS A 286 23.07 15.56 -0.66
N LEU A 287 22.74 16.79 -0.27
CA LEU A 287 23.65 17.70 0.42
C LEU A 287 23.58 17.60 1.95
N ASN A 288 22.88 16.60 2.49
CA ASN A 288 22.67 16.39 3.92
C ASN A 288 22.01 17.58 4.64
N ARG A 289 21.16 18.32 3.95
CA ARG A 289 20.41 19.50 4.44
C ARG A 289 18.97 19.13 4.79
N ILE A 290 18.81 18.24 5.78
CA ILE A 290 17.53 17.59 6.11
C ILE A 290 16.39 18.59 6.37
N ASN A 291 16.63 19.64 7.14
CA ASN A 291 15.59 20.64 7.45
C ASN A 291 15.10 21.38 6.20
N GLN A 292 16.04 21.71 5.29
CA GLN A 292 15.73 22.37 4.04
C GLN A 292 14.99 21.42 3.08
N ALA A 293 15.32 20.13 3.09
CA ALA A 293 14.61 19.12 2.33
C ALA A 293 13.16 18.98 2.80
N VAL A 294 12.93 18.91 4.12
CA VAL A 294 11.58 18.85 4.70
C VAL A 294 10.75 20.06 4.28
N GLU A 295 11.32 21.26 4.37
CA GLU A 295 10.61 22.49 3.96
C GLU A 295 10.30 22.49 2.46
N ALA A 296 11.25 22.03 1.63
CA ALA A 296 11.05 21.96 0.19
C ALA A 296 9.93 20.98 -0.19
N PHE A 297 9.90 19.76 0.35
CA PHE A 297 8.81 18.81 0.10
C PHE A 297 7.45 19.33 0.64
N ARG A 298 7.44 20.02 1.78
CA ARG A 298 6.21 20.67 2.30
C ARG A 298 5.71 21.80 1.40
N ARG A 299 6.59 22.46 0.69
CA ARG A 299 6.20 23.45 -0.32
C ARG A 299 5.69 22.80 -1.59
N ALA A 300 6.32 21.71 -2.02
CA ALA A 300 5.88 20.97 -3.21
C ALA A 300 4.39 20.61 -3.13
N VAL A 301 3.93 20.06 -1.99
CA VAL A 301 2.51 19.68 -1.77
C VAL A 301 1.53 20.86 -1.66
N LYS A 302 2.03 22.09 -1.64
CA LYS A 302 1.22 23.32 -1.59
C LYS A 302 1.20 24.06 -2.91
N CYS A 303 2.00 23.63 -3.89
CA CYS A 303 2.08 24.27 -5.20
C CYS A 303 0.79 24.02 -6.00
N SER A 304 0.46 25.00 -6.84
CA SER A 304 -0.71 24.95 -7.73
C SER A 304 -0.38 24.46 -9.14
N GLN A 305 0.90 24.30 -9.45
CA GLN A 305 1.39 23.86 -10.76
C GLN A 305 2.27 22.62 -10.58
N VAL A 306 2.03 21.62 -11.37
CA VAL A 306 2.82 20.38 -11.43
C VAL A 306 2.90 19.91 -12.88
N THR A 307 4.08 19.49 -13.30
CA THR A 307 4.31 18.86 -14.61
C THR A 307 4.32 17.32 -14.43
N LEU A 308 5.05 16.85 -13.43
CA LEU A 308 5.08 15.43 -13.08
C LEU A 308 4.10 15.16 -11.95
N VAL A 309 2.99 14.52 -12.29
CA VAL A 309 1.94 14.14 -11.33
C VAL A 309 2.52 13.33 -10.19
N GLY A 310 2.14 13.66 -8.95
CA GLY A 310 2.62 13.04 -7.73
C GLY A 310 3.74 13.81 -7.01
N LYS A 311 4.47 14.72 -7.67
CA LYS A 311 5.44 15.60 -7.01
C LYS A 311 4.78 16.60 -6.07
N ASP A 312 3.54 16.98 -6.35
CA ASP A 312 2.65 17.79 -5.52
C ASP A 312 1.83 16.98 -4.49
N GLY A 313 2.07 15.68 -4.41
CA GLY A 313 1.30 14.75 -3.60
C GLY A 313 2.12 13.57 -3.09
N ASP A 314 1.83 12.36 -3.60
CA ASP A 314 2.32 11.08 -3.10
C ASP A 314 3.84 11.00 -2.97
N PHE A 315 4.59 11.50 -3.95
CA PHE A 315 6.05 11.43 -3.91
C PHE A 315 6.63 12.33 -2.82
N ALA A 316 6.11 13.56 -2.67
CA ALA A 316 6.57 14.48 -1.64
C ALA A 316 6.17 14.01 -0.24
N TYR A 317 4.94 13.54 -0.05
CA TYR A 317 4.50 12.96 1.22
C TYR A 317 5.30 11.71 1.60
N TYR A 318 5.57 10.83 0.63
CA TYR A 318 6.37 9.64 0.84
C TYR A 318 7.80 9.98 1.29
N ASN A 319 8.45 10.95 0.64
CA ASN A 319 9.79 11.40 1.03
C ASN A 319 9.80 12.06 2.42
N LEU A 320 8.79 12.85 2.77
CA LEU A 320 8.61 13.36 4.14
C LEU A 320 8.50 12.20 5.14
N GLY A 321 7.67 11.21 4.84
CA GLY A 321 7.54 10.01 5.67
C GLY A 321 8.86 9.28 5.87
N LYS A 322 9.64 9.09 4.81
CA LYS A 322 10.99 8.48 4.87
C LYS A 322 11.96 9.28 5.73
N ILE A 323 11.97 10.61 5.59
CA ILE A 323 12.84 11.47 6.39
C ILE A 323 12.50 11.32 7.88
N TYR A 324 11.22 11.40 8.25
CA TYR A 324 10.82 11.26 9.65
C TYR A 324 11.05 9.85 10.20
N ALA A 325 10.87 8.82 9.38
CA ALA A 325 11.22 7.44 9.76
C ALA A 325 12.74 7.29 10.01
N TYR A 326 13.57 7.91 9.18
CA TYR A 326 15.03 7.94 9.35
C TYR A 326 15.43 8.68 10.65
N LEU A 327 14.75 9.79 10.97
CA LEU A 327 14.96 10.55 12.20
C LEU A 327 14.39 9.87 13.45
N GLY A 328 13.70 8.74 13.31
CA GLY A 328 13.08 8.01 14.42
C GLY A 328 11.74 8.59 14.89
N ASP A 329 11.21 9.64 14.24
CA ASP A 329 9.89 10.19 14.51
C ASP A 329 8.82 9.39 13.73
N PHE A 330 8.50 8.22 14.25
CA PHE A 330 7.55 7.30 13.62
C PHE A 330 6.11 7.83 13.61
N GLN A 331 5.78 8.78 14.48
CA GLN A 331 4.48 9.42 14.50
C GLN A 331 4.31 10.33 13.28
N GLN A 332 5.29 11.21 13.04
CA GLN A 332 5.30 12.05 11.85
C GLN A 332 5.45 11.23 10.56
N ALA A 333 6.29 10.20 10.58
CA ALA A 333 6.43 9.29 9.44
C ALA A 333 5.07 8.66 9.05
N SER A 334 4.34 8.11 10.03
CA SER A 334 3.01 7.54 9.83
C SER A 334 1.99 8.58 9.36
N TYR A 335 2.07 9.81 9.87
CA TYR A 335 1.23 10.91 9.43
C TYR A 335 1.40 11.18 7.93
N TYR A 336 2.65 11.36 7.47
CA TYR A 336 2.92 11.66 6.07
C TYR A 336 2.64 10.50 5.12
N TYR A 337 2.94 9.25 5.49
CA TYR A 337 2.55 8.09 4.68
C TYR A 337 1.03 7.94 4.51
N LYS A 338 0.24 8.38 5.49
CA LYS A 338 -1.23 8.39 5.40
C LYS A 338 -1.79 9.53 4.54
N GLN A 339 -0.98 10.55 4.21
CA GLN A 339 -1.38 11.57 3.23
C GLN A 339 -1.27 11.08 1.79
N CYS A 340 -0.50 10.02 1.55
CA CYS A 340 -0.45 9.39 0.23
C CYS A 340 -1.79 8.73 -0.12
N SER A 341 -2.08 8.64 -1.41
CA SER A 341 -3.26 7.94 -1.93
C SER A 341 -3.27 6.46 -1.50
N ALA A 342 -4.46 5.90 -1.38
CA ALA A 342 -4.65 4.54 -0.85
C ALA A 342 -4.02 3.45 -1.75
N ASP A 343 -3.89 3.71 -3.03
CA ASP A 343 -3.27 2.86 -4.06
C ASP A 343 -1.75 3.09 -4.21
N PHE A 344 -1.18 4.09 -3.51
CA PHE A 344 0.26 4.29 -3.50
C PHE A 344 0.97 3.23 -2.63
N GLY A 345 1.28 2.09 -3.24
CA GLY A 345 1.82 0.89 -2.60
C GLY A 345 3.02 1.09 -1.68
N PRO A 346 4.04 1.95 -1.99
CA PRO A 346 5.18 2.18 -1.10
C PRO A 346 4.82 2.72 0.26
N ALA A 347 3.95 3.73 0.30
CA ALA A 347 3.53 4.30 1.58
C ALA A 347 2.76 3.25 2.41
N GLN A 348 1.94 2.40 1.76
CA GLN A 348 1.24 1.31 2.44
C GLN A 348 2.22 0.27 3.01
N THR A 349 3.27 -0.07 2.26
CA THR A 349 4.33 -0.96 2.72
C THR A 349 5.08 -0.39 3.92
N GLU A 350 5.44 0.90 3.88
CA GLU A 350 6.11 1.56 4.99
C GLU A 350 5.21 1.70 6.22
N LEU A 351 3.92 2.00 6.04
CA LEU A 351 2.94 2.01 7.14
C LEU A 351 2.84 0.65 7.82
N LEU A 352 2.83 -0.43 7.03
CA LEU A 352 2.85 -1.78 7.56
C LEU A 352 4.14 -2.05 8.34
N THR A 353 5.29 -1.64 7.79
CA THR A 353 6.60 -1.77 8.44
C THR A 353 6.67 -0.99 9.76
N LEU A 354 6.16 0.25 9.79
CA LEU A 354 6.09 1.05 11.02
C LEU A 354 5.18 0.41 12.07
N ARG A 355 4.02 -0.10 11.65
CA ARG A 355 3.13 -0.88 12.54
C ARG A 355 3.86 -2.10 13.09
N GLN A 356 4.56 -2.85 12.23
CA GLN A 356 5.35 -4.01 12.64
C GLN A 356 6.42 -3.65 13.67
N ARG A 357 7.18 -2.57 13.45
CA ARG A 357 8.19 -2.11 14.42
C ARG A 357 7.58 -1.72 15.75
N GLN A 358 6.49 -0.99 15.74
CA GLN A 358 5.81 -0.53 16.95
C GLN A 358 5.28 -1.70 17.79
N PHE A 359 4.68 -2.73 17.15
CA PHE A 359 4.16 -3.90 17.84
C PHE A 359 5.25 -4.91 18.22
N SER A 360 6.27 -5.12 17.37
CA SER A 360 7.37 -6.04 17.69
C SER A 360 8.19 -5.61 18.91
N GLN A 361 8.21 -4.30 19.21
CA GLN A 361 8.85 -3.77 20.40
C GLN A 361 7.95 -3.77 21.64
N ALA A 362 6.62 -3.74 21.44
CA ALA A 362 5.66 -3.63 22.54
C ALA A 362 5.13 -4.99 23.01
N VAL A 363 5.03 -6.00 22.14
CA VAL A 363 4.43 -7.30 22.44
C VAL A 363 5.34 -8.44 22.00
N THR A 364 5.62 -9.35 22.90
CA THR A 364 6.26 -10.65 22.61
C THR A 364 5.24 -11.76 22.76
N VAL A 365 5.10 -12.60 21.74
CA VAL A 365 4.24 -13.78 21.79
C VAL A 365 5.08 -14.99 22.23
N TYR A 366 4.73 -15.54 23.35
CA TYR A 366 5.30 -16.80 23.86
C TYR A 366 4.39 -17.96 23.48
N ILE A 367 4.91 -18.93 22.74
CA ILE A 367 4.19 -20.14 22.33
C ILE A 367 4.73 -21.28 23.18
N LEU A 368 3.91 -21.76 24.09
CA LEU A 368 4.25 -22.86 24.98
C LEU A 368 3.94 -24.19 24.29
N ASP A 369 4.97 -24.96 23.95
CA ASP A 369 4.81 -26.22 23.25
C ASP A 369 4.53 -27.37 24.26
N THR A 370 3.29 -27.42 24.72
CA THR A 370 2.83 -28.46 25.68
C THR A 370 2.57 -29.80 25.02
N LEU A 371 2.15 -29.81 23.75
CA LEU A 371 1.82 -31.05 23.02
C LEU A 371 3.06 -31.72 22.40
N LYS A 372 4.16 -30.99 22.19
CA LYS A 372 5.39 -31.47 21.52
C LYS A 372 5.10 -32.06 20.12
N ASP A 373 4.07 -31.56 19.47
CA ASP A 373 3.59 -32.01 18.16
C ASP A 373 3.80 -30.93 17.08
N GLU A 374 4.40 -31.36 15.94
CA GLU A 374 4.72 -30.45 14.83
C GLU A 374 3.49 -29.84 14.16
N ARG A 375 2.41 -30.62 14.03
CA ARG A 375 1.16 -30.14 13.39
C ARG A 375 0.47 -29.13 14.29
N ALA A 376 0.44 -29.37 15.59
CA ALA A 376 -0.11 -28.43 16.56
C ALA A 376 0.68 -27.11 16.56
N LEU A 377 2.00 -27.19 16.62
CA LEU A 377 2.85 -25.98 16.57
C LEU A 377 2.69 -25.21 15.25
N THR A 378 2.68 -25.92 14.12
CA THR A 378 2.48 -25.30 12.80
C THR A 378 1.12 -24.57 12.73
N LYS A 379 0.05 -25.16 13.25
CA LYS A 379 -1.28 -24.54 13.31
C LYS A 379 -1.22 -23.19 14.04
N THR A 380 -0.59 -23.14 15.20
CA THR A 380 -0.43 -21.92 15.99
C THR A 380 0.40 -20.88 15.24
N LEU A 381 1.55 -21.27 14.71
CA LEU A 381 2.44 -20.36 13.99
C LEU A 381 1.78 -19.76 12.73
N THR A 382 1.03 -20.56 11.99
CA THR A 382 0.30 -20.12 10.80
C THR A 382 -0.75 -19.06 11.17
N SER A 383 -1.48 -19.24 12.27
CA SER A 383 -2.46 -18.25 12.72
C SER A 383 -1.85 -16.89 13.11
N LEU A 384 -0.54 -16.88 13.39
CA LEU A 384 0.22 -15.68 13.78
C LEU A 384 1.06 -15.11 12.63
N GLU A 385 1.09 -15.72 11.45
CA GLU A 385 2.07 -15.41 10.40
C GLU A 385 2.00 -13.95 9.95
N THR A 386 0.80 -13.42 9.79
CA THR A 386 0.56 -12.03 9.34
C THR A 386 0.75 -10.99 10.44
N LEU A 387 0.93 -11.42 11.69
CA LEU A 387 1.02 -10.49 12.82
C LEU A 387 2.45 -10.01 13.07
N PRO A 388 2.60 -8.73 13.42
CA PRO A 388 3.91 -8.05 13.53
C PRO A 388 4.66 -8.35 14.84
N PHE A 389 4.28 -9.38 15.57
CA PHE A 389 4.86 -9.68 16.88
C PHE A 389 6.17 -10.44 16.81
N THR A 390 7.04 -10.24 17.80
CA THR A 390 8.15 -11.15 18.06
C THR A 390 7.59 -12.44 18.62
N LYS A 391 7.95 -13.60 18.04
CA LYS A 391 7.43 -14.91 18.40
C LYS A 391 8.54 -15.78 18.95
N LEU A 392 8.36 -16.27 20.18
CA LEU A 392 9.28 -17.18 20.87
C LEU A 392 8.55 -18.50 21.17
N VAL A 393 9.10 -19.61 20.68
CA VAL A 393 8.59 -20.96 20.96
C VAL A 393 9.40 -21.55 22.09
N LEU A 394 8.76 -21.88 23.21
CA LEU A 394 9.37 -22.57 24.34
C LEU A 394 9.06 -24.06 24.24
N SER A 395 10.08 -24.87 23.94
CA SER A 395 9.96 -26.33 23.81
C SER A 395 11.28 -27.00 24.11
N LYS A 396 11.23 -28.18 24.73
CA LYS A 396 12.40 -29.08 24.80
C LYS A 396 12.69 -29.76 23.46
N LYS A 397 11.68 -29.93 22.62
CA LYS A 397 11.83 -30.55 21.32
C LYS A 397 12.49 -29.54 20.34
N ALA A 398 13.47 -30.02 19.59
CA ALA A 398 14.04 -29.25 18.49
C ALA A 398 13.12 -29.32 17.28
N TYR A 399 12.94 -28.18 16.61
CA TYR A 399 12.16 -28.06 15.38
C TYR A 399 13.01 -27.48 14.25
N PRO A 400 12.86 -27.96 13.01
CA PRO A 400 13.55 -27.38 11.87
C PRO A 400 13.02 -25.96 11.59
N GLN A 401 13.91 -25.10 11.03
CA GLN A 401 13.57 -23.72 10.72
C GLN A 401 12.38 -23.59 9.73
N ALA A 402 12.16 -24.59 8.89
CA ALA A 402 11.01 -24.65 8.00
C ALA A 402 9.67 -24.62 8.74
N ILE A 403 9.61 -25.20 9.95
CA ILE A 403 8.41 -25.18 10.82
C ILE A 403 8.34 -23.85 11.58
N LEU A 404 9.48 -23.38 12.10
CA LEU A 404 9.54 -22.18 12.92
C LEU A 404 9.30 -20.88 12.11
N GLY A 405 9.55 -20.88 10.80
CA GLY A 405 9.44 -19.70 9.97
C GLY A 405 10.32 -18.54 10.49
N LYS A 406 9.72 -17.42 10.85
CA LYS A 406 10.40 -16.26 11.45
C LYS A 406 10.48 -16.33 12.98
N SER A 407 9.95 -17.37 13.62
CA SER A 407 9.94 -17.52 15.07
C SER A 407 11.27 -18.03 15.59
N LYS A 408 11.61 -17.69 16.82
CA LYS A 408 12.83 -18.14 17.50
C LYS A 408 12.49 -19.28 18.46
N LEU A 409 13.17 -20.41 18.31
CA LEU A 409 13.09 -21.52 19.27
C LEU A 409 13.96 -21.23 20.49
N VAL A 410 13.39 -21.42 21.67
CA VAL A 410 14.09 -21.44 22.96
C VAL A 410 13.95 -22.84 23.55
N GLN A 411 15.06 -23.56 23.60
CA GLN A 411 15.06 -24.98 24.07
C GLN A 411 14.96 -25.06 25.60
N LEU A 412 13.76 -24.77 26.11
CA LEU A 412 13.44 -24.83 27.54
C LEU A 412 12.04 -25.44 27.76
N GLU A 413 11.76 -25.90 28.98
CA GLU A 413 10.40 -26.26 29.34
C GLU A 413 9.47 -25.05 29.35
N PRO A 414 8.18 -25.22 29.01
CA PRO A 414 7.18 -24.17 29.11
C PRO A 414 7.13 -23.50 30.51
N SER A 415 7.40 -24.24 31.58
CA SER A 415 7.50 -23.71 32.96
C SER A 415 8.58 -22.64 33.14
N ALA A 416 9.59 -22.62 32.28
CA ALA A 416 10.65 -21.58 32.31
C ALA A 416 10.17 -20.19 31.81
N LEU A 417 8.91 -20.05 31.40
CA LEU A 417 8.33 -18.77 30.98
C LEU A 417 8.56 -17.68 32.05
N ASN A 418 8.49 -18.03 33.34
CA ASN A 418 8.70 -17.08 34.44
C ASN A 418 10.04 -16.36 34.39
N GLU A 419 11.11 -17.01 33.89
CA GLU A 419 12.42 -16.38 33.73
C GLU A 419 12.40 -15.28 32.68
N TYR A 420 11.62 -15.47 31.61
CA TYR A 420 11.44 -14.50 30.54
C TYR A 420 10.52 -13.35 30.96
N LEU A 421 9.43 -13.65 31.67
CA LEU A 421 8.49 -12.63 32.15
C LEU A 421 9.19 -11.64 33.09
N LYS A 422 10.09 -12.11 33.95
CA LYS A 422 10.86 -11.25 34.88
C LYS A 422 11.85 -10.32 34.19
N GLN A 423 12.29 -10.65 32.99
CA GLN A 423 13.29 -9.90 32.23
C GLN A 423 12.68 -8.91 31.22
N THR A 424 11.38 -8.99 30.94
CA THR A 424 10.74 -8.15 29.93
C THR A 424 9.99 -6.99 30.56
N THR A 425 10.19 -5.79 29.99
CA THR A 425 9.37 -4.62 30.26
C THR A 425 8.19 -4.48 29.29
N ASN A 426 8.12 -5.36 28.31
CA ASN A 426 7.10 -5.38 27.27
C ASN A 426 5.91 -6.25 27.68
N TYR A 427 4.81 -6.11 26.94
CA TYR A 427 3.67 -7.00 27.09
C TYR A 427 3.99 -8.39 26.54
N SER A 428 3.55 -9.41 27.25
CA SER A 428 3.71 -10.81 26.88
C SER A 428 2.35 -11.41 26.56
N LEU A 429 2.17 -11.85 25.30
CA LEU A 429 1.00 -12.62 24.87
C LEU A 429 1.35 -14.10 24.91
N VAL A 430 0.55 -14.91 25.59
CA VAL A 430 0.82 -16.34 25.77
C VAL A 430 -0.18 -17.19 25.01
N LEU A 431 0.32 -18.10 24.19
CA LEU A 431 -0.45 -19.11 23.46
C LEU A 431 0.15 -20.50 23.70
N TYR A 432 -0.65 -21.53 23.52
CA TYR A 432 -0.20 -22.92 23.59
C TYR A 432 -0.14 -23.53 22.19
N SER A 433 0.78 -24.49 21.96
CA SER A 433 0.83 -25.22 20.70
C SER A 433 -0.48 -25.93 20.42
N GLY A 434 -1.03 -25.79 19.23
CA GLY A 434 -2.36 -26.28 18.83
C GLY A 434 -3.47 -25.20 18.89
N GLU A 435 -3.28 -24.11 19.60
CA GLU A 435 -4.20 -22.98 19.59
C GLU A 435 -4.08 -22.17 18.29
N SER A 436 -5.18 -21.56 17.88
CA SER A 436 -5.20 -20.63 16.73
C SER A 436 -5.79 -19.31 17.15
N LEU A 437 -5.10 -18.22 16.80
CA LEU A 437 -5.65 -16.90 16.91
C LEU A 437 -6.69 -16.70 15.78
N VAL A 438 -7.95 -16.47 16.16
CA VAL A 438 -9.06 -16.34 15.21
C VAL A 438 -9.31 -14.89 14.85
N ASP A 439 -9.24 -14.00 15.85
CA ASP A 439 -9.47 -12.58 15.68
C ASP A 439 -8.63 -11.76 16.64
N LEU A 440 -8.15 -10.63 16.16
CA LEU A 440 -7.42 -9.63 16.94
C LEU A 440 -7.60 -8.24 16.35
N ASP A 441 -8.31 -7.37 17.05
CA ASP A 441 -8.41 -5.95 16.71
C ASP A 441 -7.13 -5.21 17.14
N LEU A 442 -6.20 -5.04 16.20
CA LEU A 442 -4.93 -4.34 16.45
C LEU A 442 -5.12 -2.87 16.86
N GLY A 443 -6.20 -2.21 16.43
CA GLY A 443 -6.49 -0.82 16.78
C GLY A 443 -6.87 -0.68 18.25
N LYS A 444 -7.74 -1.54 18.74
CA LYS A 444 -8.13 -1.60 20.15
C LYS A 444 -6.98 -2.08 21.04
N LEU A 445 -6.22 -3.09 20.58
CA LEU A 445 -5.04 -3.53 21.31
C LEU A 445 -4.04 -2.40 21.49
N LYS A 446 -3.82 -1.59 20.46
CA LYS A 446 -2.95 -0.41 20.55
C LYS A 446 -3.39 0.55 21.66
N ALA A 447 -4.68 0.86 21.75
CA ALA A 447 -5.20 1.74 22.80
C ALA A 447 -4.94 1.19 24.22
N VAL A 448 -5.04 -0.14 24.40
CA VAL A 448 -4.69 -0.82 25.65
C VAL A 448 -3.20 -0.68 25.96
N LEU A 449 -2.31 -0.91 24.97
CA LEU A 449 -0.86 -0.80 25.16
C LEU A 449 -0.39 0.63 25.42
N GLU A 450 -1.02 1.62 24.82
CA GLU A 450 -0.69 3.05 25.01
C GLU A 450 -1.02 3.55 26.42
N SER A 451 -1.86 2.85 27.18
CA SER A 451 -2.16 3.20 28.57
C SER A 451 -0.96 3.09 29.51
N LYS A 452 0.07 2.34 29.13
CA LYS A 452 1.31 2.06 29.90
C LYS A 452 1.07 1.57 31.33
N LEU A 453 -0.10 1.01 31.60
CA LEU A 453 -0.46 0.46 32.91
C LEU A 453 -0.03 -1.02 32.99
N ALA A 454 0.35 -1.44 34.19
CA ALA A 454 0.42 -2.86 34.50
C ALA A 454 -1.00 -3.44 34.39
N LEU A 455 -1.20 -4.43 33.53
CA LEU A 455 -2.52 -4.98 33.26
C LEU A 455 -2.53 -6.51 33.15
N SER A 456 -3.68 -7.06 33.48
CA SER A 456 -4.07 -8.43 33.21
C SER A 456 -5.07 -8.42 32.05
N GLY A 457 -4.63 -8.82 30.88
CA GLY A 457 -5.46 -8.83 29.66
C GLY A 457 -6.11 -10.20 29.45
N TYR A 458 -7.42 -10.26 29.58
CA TYR A 458 -8.21 -11.49 29.37
C TYR A 458 -8.69 -11.58 27.93
N GLY A 459 -8.25 -12.61 27.22
CA GLY A 459 -8.71 -12.97 25.87
C GLY A 459 -9.88 -13.94 25.89
N LEU A 460 -10.73 -13.88 24.89
CA LEU A 460 -11.82 -14.83 24.70
C LEU A 460 -11.27 -16.14 24.13
N VAL A 461 -11.51 -17.25 24.82
CA VAL A 461 -11.04 -18.57 24.40
C VAL A 461 -12.24 -19.50 24.21
N PHE A 462 -12.26 -20.28 23.13
CA PHE A 462 -13.33 -21.26 22.85
C PHE A 462 -12.76 -22.57 22.26
N SER A 463 -13.54 -23.66 22.36
CA SER A 463 -13.21 -24.92 21.71
C SER A 463 -14.11 -25.17 20.49
N PRO A 464 -13.55 -25.57 19.34
CA PRO A 464 -14.30 -25.79 18.10
C PRO A 464 -15.30 -26.96 18.18
N ASN A 465 -15.10 -27.90 19.09
CA ASN A 465 -15.93 -29.11 19.23
C ASN A 465 -17.29 -28.86 19.91
N GLN A 466 -17.51 -27.68 20.49
CA GLN A 466 -18.75 -27.34 21.20
C GLN A 466 -19.94 -27.05 20.31
N VAL A 467 -19.72 -26.67 19.05
CA VAL A 467 -20.77 -26.23 18.11
C VAL A 467 -21.77 -27.36 17.78
N LYS A 468 -21.39 -28.63 17.98
CA LYS A 468 -22.22 -29.76 17.54
C LYS A 468 -23.34 -30.18 18.53
N VAL A 469 -23.26 -29.77 19.80
CA VAL A 469 -24.18 -30.31 20.83
C VAL A 469 -25.35 -29.36 21.10
N LEU A 470 -25.21 -28.05 20.96
CA LEU A 470 -26.24 -27.09 21.35
C LEU A 470 -26.35 -25.82 20.46
N GLY A 471 -25.59 -25.71 19.35
CA GLY A 471 -25.49 -24.42 18.62
C GLY A 471 -24.76 -23.31 19.40
N TYR A 472 -24.28 -23.60 20.59
CA TYR A 472 -23.68 -22.66 21.52
C TYR A 472 -22.19 -22.90 21.69
N ARG A 473 -21.37 -21.88 21.53
CA ARG A 473 -19.93 -21.92 21.86
C ARG A 473 -19.75 -21.42 23.29
N SER A 474 -19.20 -22.24 24.17
CA SER A 474 -18.75 -21.76 25.47
C SER A 474 -17.50 -20.93 25.28
N PHE A 475 -17.63 -19.66 25.57
CA PHE A 475 -16.48 -18.77 25.70
C PHE A 475 -16.12 -18.65 27.16
N TYR A 476 -14.84 -18.55 27.44
CA TYR A 476 -14.34 -18.20 28.74
C TYR A 476 -13.18 -17.22 28.57
N HIS A 477 -13.05 -16.33 29.53
CA HIS A 477 -11.95 -15.40 29.54
C HIS A 477 -10.74 -16.04 30.20
N GLU A 478 -9.59 -15.92 29.58
CA GLU A 478 -8.34 -16.45 30.10
C GLU A 478 -7.26 -15.38 30.01
N LEU A 479 -6.46 -15.27 31.08
CA LEU A 479 -5.35 -14.33 31.10
C LEU A 479 -4.33 -14.70 30.02
N ARG A 480 -4.12 -13.80 29.08
CA ARG A 480 -3.28 -14.05 27.90
C ARG A 480 -2.27 -12.95 27.63
N LEU A 481 -2.57 -11.71 27.99
CA LEU A 481 -1.68 -10.57 27.81
C LEU A 481 -1.28 -10.02 29.17
N VAL A 482 0.02 -10.00 29.47
CA VAL A 482 0.54 -9.63 30.80
C VAL A 482 1.75 -8.71 30.69
N THR A 483 2.03 -8.00 31.78
CA THR A 483 3.29 -7.29 32.02
C THR A 483 4.19 -8.14 32.91
N GLY A 484 5.45 -8.31 32.52
CA GLY A 484 6.33 -9.35 33.05
C GLY A 484 6.65 -9.31 34.55
N THR A 485 6.48 -8.16 35.21
CA THR A 485 6.88 -7.99 36.62
C THR A 485 5.81 -8.37 37.63
N VAL A 486 4.56 -8.55 37.19
CA VAL A 486 3.40 -8.75 38.09
C VAL A 486 2.61 -10.03 37.80
N HIS A 487 3.17 -10.90 36.97
CA HIS A 487 2.52 -12.15 36.57
C HIS A 487 3.52 -13.30 36.59
N GLU A 488 3.03 -14.49 36.85
CA GLU A 488 3.82 -15.71 36.79
C GLU A 488 3.04 -16.88 36.19
N PHE A 489 3.78 -17.84 35.66
CA PHE A 489 3.24 -19.07 35.11
C PHE A 489 3.28 -20.18 36.16
N GLN A 490 2.11 -20.65 36.60
CA GLN A 490 1.96 -21.71 37.57
C GLN A 490 1.00 -22.80 37.08
N ALA A 491 1.33 -24.04 37.31
CA ALA A 491 0.48 -25.18 36.98
C ALA A 491 -0.06 -25.20 35.55
N GLY A 492 0.74 -24.69 34.58
CA GLY A 492 0.34 -24.63 33.18
C GLY A 492 -0.47 -23.38 32.80
N LEU A 493 -0.77 -22.49 33.75
CA LEU A 493 -1.57 -21.30 33.51
C LEU A 493 -0.84 -20.03 33.95
N LEU A 494 -1.16 -18.92 33.28
CA LEU A 494 -0.70 -17.60 33.64
C LEU A 494 -1.57 -17.03 34.77
N GLN A 495 -0.96 -16.47 35.81
CA GLN A 495 -1.65 -15.93 36.99
C GLN A 495 -1.08 -14.54 37.35
N ALA A 496 -1.94 -13.65 37.85
CA ALA A 496 -1.51 -12.38 38.41
C ALA A 496 -0.92 -12.61 39.81
N THR A 497 0.22 -11.97 40.08
CA THR A 497 0.91 -12.05 41.39
C THR A 497 0.63 -10.84 42.29
N SER A 498 0.02 -9.78 41.75
CA SER A 498 -0.35 -8.57 42.46
C SER A 498 -1.56 -7.91 41.80
N ASP A 499 -2.13 -6.93 42.47
CA ASP A 499 -3.23 -6.13 41.93
C ASP A 499 -2.81 -5.45 40.63
N THR A 500 -3.48 -5.85 39.55
CA THR A 500 -3.32 -5.26 38.22
C THR A 500 -4.67 -4.81 37.71
N LYS A 501 -4.67 -3.85 36.80
CA LYS A 501 -5.90 -3.46 36.13
C LYS A 501 -6.31 -4.57 35.15
N GLU A 502 -7.45 -5.19 35.40
CA GLU A 502 -8.04 -6.17 34.49
C GLU A 502 -8.67 -5.48 33.28
N VAL A 503 -8.39 -6.01 32.11
CA VAL A 503 -8.89 -5.48 30.84
C VAL A 503 -9.24 -6.62 29.90
N LEU A 504 -10.42 -6.54 29.29
CA LEU A 504 -10.74 -7.41 28.15
C LEU A 504 -9.96 -6.93 26.92
N ILE A 505 -9.11 -7.81 26.42
CA ILE A 505 -8.37 -7.54 25.17
C ILE A 505 -9.18 -8.04 23.97
N PRO A 506 -9.11 -7.36 22.83
CA PRO A 506 -9.79 -7.73 21.60
C PRO A 506 -9.10 -8.91 20.90
N LEU A 507 -9.12 -10.06 21.58
CA LEU A 507 -8.41 -11.27 21.21
C LEU A 507 -9.35 -12.46 21.33
N THR A 508 -9.48 -13.25 20.25
CA THR A 508 -10.23 -14.50 20.23
C THR A 508 -9.33 -15.65 19.83
N ILE A 509 -9.27 -16.69 20.68
CA ILE A 509 -8.42 -17.87 20.51
C ILE A 509 -9.29 -19.12 20.41
N GLU A 510 -9.06 -19.93 19.37
CA GLU A 510 -9.55 -21.29 19.28
C GLU A 510 -8.57 -22.22 20.01
N SER A 511 -9.00 -22.90 21.05
CA SER A 511 -8.17 -23.82 21.83
C SER A 511 -8.79 -25.23 21.80
N PRO A 512 -8.18 -26.16 21.04
CA PRO A 512 -8.63 -27.55 21.00
C PRO A 512 -8.55 -28.23 22.36
N ILE A 513 -9.38 -29.28 22.54
CA ILE A 513 -9.51 -30.00 23.83
C ILE A 513 -8.20 -30.69 24.22
N GLU A 514 -7.44 -31.19 23.23
CA GLU A 514 -6.15 -31.84 23.45
C GLU A 514 -5.12 -30.86 24.05
N VAL A 515 -5.16 -29.60 23.68
CA VAL A 515 -4.32 -28.56 24.27
C VAL A 515 -4.69 -28.39 25.74
N ARG A 516 -5.97 -28.28 26.03
CA ARG A 516 -6.47 -28.12 27.39
C ARG A 516 -6.15 -29.32 28.28
N ALA A 517 -6.31 -30.53 27.76
CA ALA A 517 -5.97 -31.76 28.46
C ALA A 517 -4.47 -31.89 28.79
N SER A 518 -3.59 -31.19 28.05
CA SER A 518 -2.15 -31.17 28.30
C SER A 518 -1.71 -30.27 29.46
N LEU A 519 -2.62 -29.42 29.97
CA LEU A 519 -2.35 -28.48 31.06
C LEU A 519 -2.74 -29.11 32.41
N ASP A 520 -1.99 -28.81 33.47
CA ASP A 520 -2.30 -29.27 34.81
C ASP A 520 -3.33 -28.35 35.50
N PHE A 521 -4.61 -28.75 35.41
CA PHE A 521 -5.73 -28.04 36.05
C PHE A 521 -6.06 -28.52 37.47
N SER A 522 -5.24 -29.36 38.08
CA SER A 522 -5.53 -29.94 39.41
C SER A 522 -5.77 -28.90 40.50
N LYS A 523 -5.35 -27.63 40.30
CA LYS A 523 -5.49 -26.54 41.25
C LYS A 523 -6.57 -25.50 40.92
N THR A 524 -7.20 -25.56 39.73
CA THR A 524 -8.23 -24.61 39.30
C THR A 524 -9.50 -25.33 38.89
N SER A 525 -10.40 -25.48 39.84
CA SER A 525 -11.64 -26.28 39.67
C SER A 525 -12.56 -25.76 38.54
N SER A 526 -12.57 -24.45 38.26
CA SER A 526 -13.41 -23.87 37.19
C SER A 526 -12.96 -24.27 35.79
N VAL A 527 -11.66 -24.28 35.52
CA VAL A 527 -11.11 -24.63 34.21
C VAL A 527 -11.30 -26.14 33.93
N TYR A 528 -11.05 -26.96 34.91
CA TYR A 528 -11.29 -28.40 34.80
C TYR A 528 -12.78 -28.72 34.62
N ALA A 529 -13.64 -28.00 35.36
CA ALA A 529 -15.10 -28.08 35.18
C ALA A 529 -15.52 -27.71 33.74
N THR A 530 -14.91 -26.69 33.16
CA THR A 530 -15.20 -26.26 31.79
C THR A 530 -14.75 -27.32 30.75
N LEU A 531 -13.63 -27.99 30.97
CA LEU A 531 -13.21 -29.11 30.13
C LEU A 531 -14.20 -30.25 30.14
N LEU A 532 -14.60 -30.68 31.33
CA LEU A 532 -15.61 -31.73 31.49
C LEU A 532 -16.96 -31.38 30.88
N PHE A 533 -17.34 -30.08 30.99
CA PHE A 533 -18.54 -29.57 30.35
C PHE A 533 -18.45 -29.67 28.82
N ILE A 534 -17.31 -29.30 28.25
CA ILE A 534 -17.02 -29.37 26.79
C ILE A 534 -17.07 -30.82 26.29
N GLU A 535 -16.58 -31.78 27.11
CA GLU A 535 -16.62 -33.23 26.81
C GLU A 535 -18.03 -33.83 26.93
N GLY A 536 -19.02 -33.05 27.36
CA GLY A 536 -20.37 -33.53 27.62
C GLY A 536 -20.51 -34.29 28.97
N ASN A 537 -19.47 -34.26 29.79
CA ASN A 537 -19.47 -34.89 31.12
C ASN A 537 -20.06 -33.94 32.18
N TYR A 538 -21.33 -33.56 31.98
CA TYR A 538 -22.01 -32.50 32.71
C TYR A 538 -22.10 -32.74 34.21
N ALA A 539 -22.34 -34.00 34.63
CA ALA A 539 -22.44 -34.36 36.05
C ALA A 539 -21.14 -34.12 36.81
N ASN A 540 -19.99 -34.50 36.20
CA ASN A 540 -18.69 -34.25 36.82
C ASN A 540 -18.29 -32.76 36.70
N ALA A 541 -18.57 -32.12 35.58
CA ALA A 541 -18.35 -30.68 35.42
C ALA A 541 -19.05 -29.90 36.54
N LEU A 542 -20.31 -30.27 36.82
CA LEU A 542 -21.10 -29.64 37.86
C LEU A 542 -20.46 -29.68 39.24
N LYS A 543 -19.87 -30.83 39.65
CA LYS A 543 -19.18 -30.94 40.93
C LYS A 543 -18.06 -29.93 41.10
N TYR A 544 -17.26 -29.73 40.03
CA TYR A 544 -16.15 -28.79 40.05
C TYR A 544 -16.63 -27.34 39.99
N TYR A 545 -17.70 -27.04 39.24
CA TYR A 545 -18.32 -25.71 39.27
C TYR A 545 -18.90 -25.43 40.66
N GLN A 546 -19.59 -26.35 41.29
CA GLN A 546 -20.11 -26.19 42.63
C GLN A 546 -19.00 -25.91 43.66
N THR A 547 -17.86 -26.57 43.51
CA THR A 547 -16.70 -26.35 44.39
C THR A 547 -16.10 -24.99 44.19
N TYR A 548 -15.95 -24.57 42.94
CA TYR A 548 -15.40 -23.26 42.58
C TYR A 548 -16.33 -22.12 43.04
N LEU A 549 -17.63 -22.21 42.71
CA LEU A 549 -18.63 -21.16 42.98
C LEU A 549 -18.92 -20.94 44.48
N LYS A 550 -18.57 -21.91 45.34
CA LYS A 550 -18.68 -21.71 46.80
C LYS A 550 -17.67 -20.69 47.35
N ASN A 551 -16.56 -20.48 46.65
CA ASN A 551 -15.43 -19.69 47.13
C ASN A 551 -15.06 -18.56 46.16
N CYS A 552 -15.86 -18.32 45.10
CA CYS A 552 -15.55 -17.27 44.12
C CYS A 552 -16.18 -15.94 44.49
N ASP A 553 -15.55 -14.86 44.01
CA ASP A 553 -16.13 -13.50 44.04
C ASP A 553 -17.07 -13.31 42.84
N TYR A 554 -18.36 -13.17 43.09
CA TYR A 554 -19.37 -12.98 42.04
C TYR A 554 -19.29 -11.61 41.33
N GLY A 555 -18.44 -10.71 41.80
CA GLY A 555 -18.19 -9.44 41.12
C GLY A 555 -17.29 -9.54 39.90
N LEU A 556 -16.62 -10.68 39.71
CA LEU A 556 -15.65 -10.88 38.63
C LEU A 556 -16.32 -11.49 37.38
N GLU A 557 -15.87 -11.04 36.22
CA GLU A 557 -16.36 -11.52 34.92
C GLU A 557 -16.01 -13.01 34.66
N GLU A 558 -14.93 -13.51 35.28
CA GLU A 558 -14.57 -14.94 35.27
C GLU A 558 -15.64 -15.83 35.90
N SER A 559 -16.29 -15.33 36.95
CA SER A 559 -17.36 -16.06 37.62
C SER A 559 -18.61 -16.16 36.78
N LEU A 560 -18.87 -15.19 35.88
CA LEU A 560 -20.04 -15.19 34.97
C LEU A 560 -20.09 -16.46 34.11
N HIS A 561 -18.99 -16.80 33.44
CA HIS A 561 -18.98 -17.99 32.57
C HIS A 561 -19.09 -19.30 33.38
N SER A 562 -18.46 -19.33 34.53
CA SER A 562 -18.57 -20.47 35.44
C SER A 562 -20.00 -20.65 35.96
N VAL A 563 -20.70 -19.56 36.27
CA VAL A 563 -22.11 -19.55 36.65
C VAL A 563 -23.00 -20.02 35.49
N ALA A 564 -22.80 -19.45 34.31
CA ALA A 564 -23.57 -19.79 33.12
C ALA A 564 -23.41 -21.29 32.75
N ASN A 565 -22.17 -21.80 32.76
CA ASN A 565 -21.87 -23.21 32.49
C ASN A 565 -22.39 -24.14 33.60
N ALA A 566 -22.36 -23.70 34.85
CA ALA A 566 -22.93 -24.47 35.96
C ALA A 566 -24.45 -24.64 35.82
N ILE A 567 -25.16 -23.57 35.42
CA ILE A 567 -26.59 -23.64 35.13
C ILE A 567 -26.86 -24.64 34.00
N LEU A 568 -26.13 -24.57 32.89
CA LEU A 568 -26.28 -25.47 31.76
C LEU A 568 -25.91 -26.92 32.14
N ALA A 569 -24.80 -27.13 32.87
CA ALA A 569 -24.40 -28.45 33.35
C ALA A 569 -25.47 -29.06 34.23
N SER A 570 -26.12 -28.29 35.08
CA SER A 570 -27.26 -28.72 35.91
C SER A 570 -28.45 -29.13 35.06
N VAL A 571 -28.80 -28.36 34.06
CA VAL A 571 -29.92 -28.64 33.13
C VAL A 571 -29.67 -29.93 32.36
N PHE A 572 -28.45 -30.17 31.89
CA PHE A 572 -28.09 -31.32 31.05
C PHE A 572 -27.80 -32.57 31.84
N SER A 573 -27.38 -32.46 33.12
CA SER A 573 -27.20 -33.58 34.01
C SER A 573 -28.45 -33.93 34.84
N ASP A 574 -29.54 -33.18 34.65
CA ASP A 574 -30.80 -33.32 35.41
C ASP A 574 -30.64 -33.09 36.93
N GLN A 575 -29.67 -32.27 37.34
CA GLN A 575 -29.34 -31.95 38.73
C GLN A 575 -29.59 -30.46 39.01
N ILE A 576 -30.90 -30.06 39.01
CA ILE A 576 -31.28 -28.65 39.07
C ILE A 576 -31.61 -28.12 40.47
N ASP A 577 -31.83 -29.01 41.44
CA ASP A 577 -32.39 -28.62 42.75
C ASP A 577 -31.56 -27.65 43.54
N TRP A 578 -30.25 -27.69 43.37
CA TRP A 578 -29.32 -26.80 44.07
C TRP A 578 -29.28 -25.37 43.50
N LEU A 579 -29.74 -25.18 42.26
CA LEU A 579 -29.68 -23.87 41.59
C LEU A 579 -30.57 -22.81 42.26
N GLU A 580 -31.71 -23.23 42.80
CA GLU A 580 -32.68 -22.28 43.36
C GLU A 580 -32.08 -21.43 44.49
N SER A 581 -31.16 -22.01 45.27
CA SER A 581 -30.50 -21.29 46.35
C SER A 581 -29.47 -20.22 45.89
N TYR A 582 -29.06 -20.26 44.63
CA TYR A 582 -28.03 -19.35 44.09
C TYR A 582 -28.59 -18.36 43.04
N LEU A 583 -29.71 -18.69 42.37
CA LEU A 583 -30.22 -17.92 41.26
C LEU A 583 -30.57 -16.49 41.58
N GLU A 584 -31.09 -16.23 42.79
CA GLU A 584 -31.40 -14.84 43.21
C GLU A 584 -30.12 -14.00 43.29
N THR A 585 -29.10 -14.53 43.93
CA THR A 585 -27.77 -13.89 44.04
C THR A 585 -27.16 -13.67 42.66
N TRP A 586 -27.08 -14.73 41.85
CA TRP A 586 -26.49 -14.63 40.51
C TRP A 586 -27.24 -13.65 39.58
N THR A 587 -28.59 -13.57 39.69
CA THR A 587 -29.38 -12.63 38.92
C THR A 587 -29.02 -11.19 39.28
N GLN A 588 -28.73 -10.88 40.55
CA GLN A 588 -28.31 -9.55 40.96
C GLN A 588 -27.03 -9.10 40.27
N PHE A 589 -26.06 -10.01 40.11
CA PHE A 589 -24.76 -9.69 39.48
C PHE A 589 -24.80 -9.79 37.95
N TYR A 590 -25.54 -10.76 37.39
CA TYR A 590 -25.35 -11.17 35.99
C TYR A 590 -26.58 -10.98 35.08
N GLN A 591 -27.68 -10.40 35.55
CA GLN A 591 -28.89 -10.20 34.73
C GLN A 591 -28.69 -9.39 33.45
N ASN A 592 -27.66 -8.56 33.39
CA ASN A 592 -27.33 -7.72 32.25
C ASN A 592 -26.36 -8.38 31.27
N PHE A 593 -26.06 -9.66 31.42
CA PHE A 593 -25.16 -10.39 30.54
C PHE A 593 -25.90 -11.43 29.70
N ALA A 594 -25.67 -11.38 28.40
CA ALA A 594 -26.35 -12.24 27.43
C ALA A 594 -26.21 -13.75 27.75
N ILE A 595 -24.99 -14.19 28.10
CA ILE A 595 -24.71 -15.58 28.41
C ILE A 595 -25.47 -16.07 29.66
N TYR A 596 -25.61 -15.22 30.66
CA TYR A 596 -26.39 -15.56 31.84
C TYR A 596 -27.87 -15.70 31.50
N GLN A 597 -28.43 -14.77 30.77
CA GLN A 597 -29.86 -14.80 30.35
C GLN A 597 -30.13 -16.02 29.47
N PHE A 598 -29.22 -16.40 28.60
CA PHE A 598 -29.33 -17.61 27.80
C PHE A 598 -29.37 -18.87 28.68
N SER A 599 -28.45 -19.00 29.61
CA SER A 599 -28.40 -20.15 30.52
C SER A 599 -29.62 -20.20 31.44
N LEU A 600 -30.08 -19.05 31.94
CA LEU A 600 -31.28 -18.94 32.73
C LEU A 600 -32.52 -19.34 31.91
N GLY A 601 -32.58 -19.01 30.62
CA GLY A 601 -33.65 -19.43 29.71
C GLY A 601 -33.74 -20.95 29.61
N HIS A 602 -32.66 -21.66 29.49
CA HIS A 602 -32.61 -23.12 29.48
C HIS A 602 -33.08 -23.74 30.81
N TYR A 603 -32.66 -23.17 31.94
CA TYR A 603 -33.15 -23.60 33.25
C TYR A 603 -34.68 -23.40 33.39
N LEU A 604 -35.18 -22.21 33.06
CA LEU A 604 -36.63 -21.87 33.12
C LEU A 604 -37.45 -22.78 32.19
N LYS A 605 -36.94 -23.09 31.01
CA LYS A 605 -37.55 -24.07 30.09
C LYS A 605 -37.63 -25.46 30.72
N LYS A 606 -36.56 -25.90 31.38
CA LYS A 606 -36.49 -27.21 32.05
C LYS A 606 -37.53 -27.34 33.17
N ILE A 607 -37.74 -26.28 33.98
CA ILE A 607 -38.71 -26.29 35.06
C ILE A 607 -40.14 -25.94 34.62
N GLY A 608 -40.40 -25.87 33.31
CA GLY A 608 -41.73 -25.67 32.74
C GLY A 608 -42.22 -24.20 32.69
N LYS A 609 -41.44 -23.23 33.11
CA LYS A 609 -41.79 -21.79 33.11
C LYS A 609 -41.60 -21.18 31.70
N LYS A 610 -42.40 -21.62 30.72
CA LYS A 610 -42.24 -21.30 29.29
C LYS A 610 -42.19 -19.79 28.98
N GLN A 611 -43.11 -18.99 29.59
CA GLN A 611 -43.13 -17.54 29.33
C GLN A 611 -41.87 -16.83 29.84
N ALA A 612 -41.41 -17.17 31.04
CA ALA A 612 -40.21 -16.63 31.64
C ALA A 612 -38.96 -17.08 30.85
N ALA A 613 -38.93 -18.31 30.34
CA ALA A 613 -37.86 -18.80 29.48
C ALA A 613 -37.76 -18.00 28.17
N GLN A 614 -38.90 -17.76 27.49
CA GLN A 614 -38.93 -16.92 26.29
C GLN A 614 -38.49 -15.48 26.54
N GLN A 615 -38.84 -14.92 27.71
CA GLN A 615 -38.39 -13.59 28.09
C GLN A 615 -36.86 -13.58 28.30
N ALA A 616 -36.28 -14.57 28.98
CA ALA A 616 -34.84 -14.68 29.18
C ALA A 616 -34.08 -14.83 27.85
N PHE A 617 -34.59 -15.64 26.92
CA PHE A 617 -33.99 -15.76 25.59
C PHE A 617 -34.06 -14.46 24.77
N ARG A 618 -35.19 -13.73 24.81
CA ARG A 618 -35.29 -12.42 24.18
C ARG A 618 -34.32 -11.41 24.78
N GLU A 619 -34.15 -11.42 26.09
CA GLU A 619 -33.22 -10.56 26.79
C GLU A 619 -31.77 -10.95 26.46
N ALA A 620 -31.44 -12.24 26.36
CA ALA A 620 -30.16 -12.71 25.89
C ALA A 620 -29.86 -12.18 24.47
N LYS A 621 -30.84 -12.25 23.56
CA LYS A 621 -30.73 -11.72 22.19
C LYS A 621 -30.56 -10.20 22.18
N ARG A 622 -31.26 -9.47 23.04
CA ARG A 622 -31.14 -8.02 23.19
C ARG A 622 -29.76 -7.59 23.72
N LEU A 623 -29.25 -8.32 24.69
CA LEU A 623 -27.94 -8.05 25.32
C LEU A 623 -26.76 -8.55 24.48
N ALA A 624 -26.98 -9.49 23.58
CA ALA A 624 -26.02 -9.94 22.60
C ALA A 624 -25.82 -8.86 21.54
N ASN A 625 -25.20 -7.76 21.89
CA ASN A 625 -24.75 -6.76 20.92
C ASN A 625 -23.85 -7.41 19.86
N SER A 626 -23.66 -6.74 18.72
CA SER A 626 -22.91 -7.08 17.50
C SER A 626 -21.54 -7.77 17.67
N LEU A 627 -21.11 -8.00 18.91
CA LEU A 627 -19.89 -8.71 19.30
C LEU A 627 -20.08 -10.22 19.55
N ASN A 628 -21.32 -10.73 19.51
CA ASN A 628 -21.57 -12.15 19.80
C ASN A 628 -22.55 -12.75 18.76
N PRO A 629 -22.05 -13.21 17.59
CA PRO A 629 -22.88 -13.74 16.50
C PRO A 629 -23.62 -15.04 16.83
N ILE A 630 -23.34 -15.66 18.00
CA ILE A 630 -23.73 -17.04 18.31
C ILE A 630 -25.13 -17.15 18.93
N ILE A 631 -25.65 -16.08 19.53
CA ILE A 631 -26.98 -16.07 20.15
C ILE A 631 -28.11 -15.86 19.12
N ASN A 632 -27.76 -15.62 17.86
CA ASN A 632 -28.70 -15.31 16.78
C ASN A 632 -29.27 -16.52 16.02
N GLU A 633 -28.86 -17.77 16.32
CA GLU A 633 -29.19 -18.94 15.49
C GLU A 633 -30.26 -19.87 16.09
N GLU A 634 -30.83 -19.59 17.27
CA GLU A 634 -31.91 -20.42 17.82
C GLU A 634 -33.17 -19.59 18.05
N ASP A 635 -34.13 -19.69 17.14
CA ASP A 635 -35.57 -19.48 17.36
C ASP A 635 -36.25 -20.75 17.80
#